data_5a5146553e941afa8e6719d90146e6ed
#
_entry.id   5a5146553e941afa8e6719d90146e6ed
#
_cell.length_a   1.000
_cell.length_b   1.000
_cell.length_c   1.000
_cell.angle_alpha   90.00
_cell.angle_beta   90.00
_cell.angle_gamma   90.00
#
_symmetry.space_group_name_H-M   'P 1'
#
loop_
_entity.id
_entity.type
_entity.pdbx_description
1 polymer ?
#
loop_
_entity_poly.entity_id
_entity_poly.type
_entity_poly.pdbx_seq_one_letter_code
_entity_poly.pdbx_strand_id
1 'polypeptide(L)'
;MNSADFEEIGKGRLGNHLVKEDHGVIAVVRTTTRYGIPANLFSNVHYSVIEEINKVISAGNTGLPEQDFNNGLIEVYHPSYSKMGFHSDQALDLEDHSFVALFSCYENPDVLQENQIRKLVIKNKMTGEESEIILDHHSAVLFSAETNKKFQHKIILYPKQDSKNYTDNRWLGITFRTSRTFITFKDTQPYFSTGELLTLADEEQEKEFFQLRGHENRSLDFTYPTLFYTINPADLLIPQNKNKP
;
A
#
# COMPACT_ATOMS: atom_id res chain seq x y z
N MET A 1 -16.72 7.68 -6.30
CA MET A 1 -15.42 8.14 -5.77
C MET A 1 -15.18 9.55 -6.23
N ASN A 2 -14.93 10.48 -5.32
CA ASN A 2 -14.64 11.87 -5.68
C ASN A 2 -13.21 11.94 -6.21
N SER A 3 -12.98 12.46 -7.41
CA SER A 3 -11.66 12.55 -8.06
C SER A 3 -10.63 13.38 -7.25
N ALA A 4 -11.09 14.16 -6.27
CA ALA A 4 -10.25 14.93 -5.36
C ALA A 4 -9.50 14.11 -4.30
N ASP A 5 -9.75 12.80 -4.21
CA ASP A 5 -9.18 11.91 -3.20
C ASP A 5 -7.97 11.12 -3.69
N PHE A 6 -7.68 11.20 -4.98
CA PHE A 6 -6.64 10.45 -5.64
C PHE A 6 -5.77 11.37 -6.50
N GLU A 7 -4.50 11.04 -6.56
CA GLU A 7 -3.55 11.66 -7.48
C GLU A 7 -3.17 10.67 -8.58
N GLU A 8 -3.00 11.12 -9.81
CA GLU A 8 -2.51 10.30 -10.92
C GLU A 8 -0.99 10.15 -10.81
N ILE A 9 -0.53 8.93 -10.53
CA ILE A 9 0.89 8.59 -10.33
C ILE A 9 1.53 8.00 -11.59
N GLY A 10 0.89 8.16 -12.68
CA GLY A 10 1.29 7.63 -13.97
C GLY A 10 0.07 7.15 -14.74
N LYS A 11 0.24 6.94 -16.03
CA LYS A 11 -0.87 6.65 -16.93
C LYS A 11 -1.72 5.47 -16.45
N GLY A 12 -2.96 5.78 -16.05
CA GLY A 12 -3.93 4.78 -15.62
C GLY A 12 -3.76 4.24 -14.20
N ARG A 13 -2.98 4.92 -13.36
CA ARG A 13 -2.84 4.62 -11.93
C ARG A 13 -3.15 5.86 -11.11
N LEU A 14 -4.20 5.78 -10.31
CA LEU A 14 -4.56 6.77 -9.30
C LEU A 14 -4.25 6.19 -7.92
N GLY A 15 -3.86 7.02 -6.97
CA GLY A 15 -3.62 6.53 -5.61
C GLY A 15 -3.59 7.64 -4.57
N ASN A 16 -3.62 7.24 -3.30
CA ASN A 16 -3.35 8.07 -2.14
C ASN A 16 -3.04 7.18 -0.92
N HIS A 17 -2.43 7.76 0.10
CA HIS A 17 -2.25 7.10 1.39
C HIS A 17 -3.52 7.19 2.24
N LEU A 18 -3.72 6.16 3.05
CA LEU A 18 -4.70 6.09 4.11
C LEU A 18 -3.95 5.96 5.44
N VAL A 19 -4.33 6.76 6.44
CA VAL A 19 -3.69 6.75 7.75
C VAL A 19 -4.72 6.73 8.87
N LYS A 20 -4.40 6.04 9.96
CA LYS A 20 -5.14 6.13 11.22
C LYS A 20 -4.54 7.29 12.02
N GLU A 21 -5.41 8.09 12.61
CA GLU A 21 -5.05 9.12 13.59
C GLU A 21 -5.60 8.72 14.94
N ASP A 22 -4.78 8.80 15.97
CA ASP A 22 -5.18 8.61 17.35
C ASP A 22 -4.60 9.75 18.21
N HIS A 23 -5.48 10.61 18.74
CA HIS A 23 -5.09 11.76 19.57
C HIS A 23 -4.00 12.66 18.95
N GLY A 24 -4.04 12.89 17.64
CA GLY A 24 -3.07 13.69 16.90
C GLY A 24 -1.79 12.94 16.51
N VAL A 25 -1.69 11.66 16.83
CA VAL A 25 -0.61 10.77 16.42
C VAL A 25 -1.01 10.04 15.15
N ILE A 26 -0.16 10.08 14.13
CA ILE A 26 -0.43 9.56 12.79
C ILE A 26 0.58 8.48 12.45
N ALA A 27 0.09 7.33 11.99
CA ALA A 27 0.92 6.23 11.52
C ALA A 27 1.41 6.49 10.08
N VAL A 28 2.71 6.51 9.85
CA VAL A 28 3.32 6.78 8.54
C VAL A 28 4.01 5.53 8.00
N VAL A 29 3.84 5.27 6.70
CA VAL A 29 4.64 4.31 5.95
C VAL A 29 5.25 5.05 4.76
N ARG A 30 6.52 5.40 4.89
CA ARG A 30 7.28 6.07 3.83
C ARG A 30 7.54 5.10 2.68
N THR A 31 7.24 5.53 1.47
CA THR A 31 7.36 4.71 0.25
C THR A 31 8.10 5.46 -0.85
N THR A 32 8.44 4.74 -1.93
CA THR A 32 9.07 5.36 -3.11
C THR A 32 8.08 6.07 -4.03
N THR A 33 6.77 5.91 -3.82
CA THR A 33 5.75 6.65 -4.57
C THR A 33 5.60 8.04 -3.96
N ARG A 34 5.53 9.05 -4.81
CA ARG A 34 5.39 10.45 -4.40
C ARG A 34 3.98 10.93 -4.67
N TYR A 35 3.37 11.53 -3.66
CA TYR A 35 2.08 12.18 -3.73
C TYR A 35 2.25 13.65 -3.35
N GLY A 36 1.56 14.54 -4.06
CA GLY A 36 1.48 15.97 -3.75
C GLY A 36 0.26 16.35 -2.92
N ILE A 37 -0.63 15.40 -2.67
CA ILE A 37 -1.87 15.61 -1.90
C ILE A 37 -1.78 14.93 -0.54
N PRO A 38 -2.43 15.48 0.52
CA PRO A 38 -2.43 14.88 1.85
C PRO A 38 -3.03 13.47 1.86
N ALA A 39 -2.54 12.62 2.77
CA ALA A 39 -3.16 11.34 3.06
C ALA A 39 -4.61 11.52 3.55
N ASN A 40 -5.48 10.56 3.27
CA ASN A 40 -6.83 10.53 3.84
C ASN A 40 -6.84 9.78 5.16
N LEU A 41 -7.62 10.25 6.13
CA LEU A 41 -7.91 9.45 7.32
C LEU A 41 -8.76 8.23 6.98
N PHE A 42 -8.60 7.15 7.73
CA PHE A 42 -9.48 5.99 7.62
C PHE A 42 -10.94 6.41 7.80
N SER A 43 -11.80 5.93 6.92
CA SER A 43 -13.25 6.09 7.00
C SER A 43 -13.91 4.82 7.53
N ASN A 44 -15.21 4.90 7.87
CA ASN A 44 -16.01 3.74 8.28
C ASN A 44 -15.93 2.59 7.27
N VAL A 45 -15.83 2.90 5.97
CA VAL A 45 -15.70 1.86 4.93
C VAL A 45 -14.38 1.09 5.08
N HIS A 46 -13.28 1.78 5.37
CA HIS A 46 -11.98 1.13 5.57
C HIS A 46 -12.00 0.24 6.81
N TYR A 47 -12.60 0.70 7.91
CA TYR A 47 -12.78 -0.12 9.12
C TYR A 47 -13.68 -1.33 8.85
N SER A 48 -14.78 -1.18 8.11
CA SER A 48 -15.64 -2.32 7.75
C SER A 48 -14.90 -3.37 6.93
N VAL A 49 -14.00 -2.98 6.01
CA VAL A 49 -13.17 -3.94 5.27
C VAL A 49 -12.23 -4.70 6.22
N ILE A 50 -11.60 -4.01 7.18
CA ILE A 50 -10.72 -4.65 8.17
C ILE A 50 -11.52 -5.61 9.06
N GLU A 51 -12.72 -5.23 9.49
CA GLU A 51 -13.62 -6.09 10.27
C GLU A 51 -14.01 -7.37 9.50
N GLU A 52 -14.32 -7.25 8.20
CA GLU A 52 -14.63 -8.43 7.38
C GLU A 52 -13.41 -9.35 7.20
N ILE A 53 -12.20 -8.79 7.02
CA ILE A 53 -10.95 -9.59 7.02
C ILE A 53 -10.82 -10.35 8.33
N ASN A 54 -11.03 -9.70 9.48
CA ASN A 54 -10.92 -10.32 10.79
C ASN A 54 -11.98 -11.39 11.03
N LYS A 55 -13.21 -11.20 10.54
CA LYS A 55 -14.26 -12.23 10.59
C LYS A 55 -13.85 -13.49 9.82
N VAL A 56 -13.28 -13.33 8.62
CA VAL A 56 -12.79 -14.47 7.82
C VAL A 56 -11.63 -15.19 8.51
N ILE A 57 -10.68 -14.45 9.09
CA ILE A 57 -9.57 -15.02 9.87
C ILE A 57 -10.10 -15.88 11.03
N SER A 58 -11.04 -15.32 11.80
CA SER A 58 -11.64 -15.99 12.95
C SER A 58 -12.45 -17.22 12.57
N ALA A 59 -13.28 -17.12 11.52
CA ALA A 59 -14.11 -18.23 11.04
C ALA A 59 -13.28 -19.38 10.43
N GLY A 60 -12.13 -19.06 9.83
CA GLY A 60 -11.27 -20.03 9.17
C GLY A 60 -10.40 -20.88 10.11
N ASN A 61 -10.41 -20.66 11.43
CA ASN A 61 -9.51 -21.30 12.40
C ASN A 61 -8.04 -21.27 11.96
N THR A 62 -7.62 -20.18 11.34
CA THR A 62 -6.29 -20.04 10.72
C THR A 62 -5.15 -19.97 11.74
N GLY A 63 -5.44 -19.73 13.01
CA GLY A 63 -4.46 -19.43 14.06
C GLY A 63 -3.78 -18.04 13.91
N LEU A 64 -4.22 -17.24 12.94
CA LEU A 64 -3.72 -15.88 12.76
C LEU A 64 -4.34 -14.93 13.79
N PRO A 65 -3.58 -13.93 14.28
CA PRO A 65 -4.12 -12.93 15.18
C PRO A 65 -5.11 -12.00 14.46
N GLU A 66 -5.96 -11.35 15.23
CA GLU A 66 -6.76 -10.23 14.73
C GLU A 66 -5.84 -9.12 14.24
N GLN A 67 -6.22 -8.48 13.12
CA GLN A 67 -5.44 -7.45 12.47
C GLN A 67 -5.94 -6.05 12.86
N ASP A 68 -5.04 -5.20 13.35
CA ASP A 68 -5.29 -3.77 13.59
C ASP A 68 -4.37 -2.94 12.70
N PHE A 69 -4.79 -2.75 11.44
CA PHE A 69 -4.05 -1.92 10.50
C PHE A 69 -4.22 -0.44 10.83
N ASN A 70 -3.13 0.32 10.74
CA ASN A 70 -3.11 1.75 11.03
C ASN A 70 -2.66 2.60 9.83
N ASN A 71 -2.29 1.96 8.72
CA ASN A 71 -1.86 2.60 7.49
C ASN A 71 -2.36 1.82 6.29
N GLY A 72 -2.49 2.47 5.15
CA GLY A 72 -2.85 1.83 3.90
C GLY A 72 -2.43 2.66 2.69
N LEU A 73 -2.35 1.97 1.56
CA LEU A 73 -2.20 2.57 0.24
C LEU A 73 -3.43 2.17 -0.58
N ILE A 74 -4.25 3.15 -0.96
CA ILE A 74 -5.42 2.94 -1.82
C ILE A 74 -5.08 3.32 -3.25
N GLU A 75 -5.34 2.43 -4.19
CA GLU A 75 -5.00 2.61 -5.59
C GLU A 75 -6.14 2.18 -6.50
N VAL A 76 -6.35 2.93 -7.58
CA VAL A 76 -7.29 2.58 -8.64
C VAL A 76 -6.51 2.40 -9.93
N TYR A 77 -6.63 1.22 -10.53
CA TYR A 77 -5.98 0.88 -11.78
C TYR A 77 -6.98 0.80 -12.93
N HIS A 78 -6.76 1.64 -13.93
CA HIS A 78 -7.40 1.50 -15.23
C HIS A 78 -6.88 0.22 -15.94
N PRO A 79 -7.67 -0.44 -16.77
CA PRO A 79 -7.21 -1.61 -17.53
C PRO A 79 -5.91 -1.40 -18.34
N SER A 80 -5.64 -0.16 -18.77
CA SER A 80 -4.38 0.19 -19.47
C SER A 80 -3.12 0.15 -18.57
N TYR A 81 -3.27 0.17 -17.24
CA TYR A 81 -2.14 0.05 -16.32
C TYR A 81 -1.68 -1.40 -16.24
N SER A 82 -0.57 -1.71 -16.88
CA SER A 82 -0.05 -3.08 -17.01
C SER A 82 1.42 -3.22 -16.62
N LYS A 83 2.06 -2.13 -16.17
CA LYS A 83 3.50 -2.10 -15.90
C LYS A 83 3.74 -1.97 -14.40
N MET A 84 3.79 -3.09 -13.71
CA MET A 84 4.31 -3.15 -12.35
C MET A 84 5.53 -4.07 -12.34
N GLY A 85 6.64 -3.57 -11.79
CA GLY A 85 7.82 -4.40 -11.56
C GLY A 85 7.66 -5.26 -10.31
N PHE A 86 8.41 -6.37 -10.23
CA PHE A 86 8.50 -7.13 -9.00
C PHE A 86 9.11 -6.31 -7.88
N HIS A 87 8.46 -6.31 -6.72
CA HIS A 87 8.91 -5.64 -5.51
C HIS A 87 8.36 -6.35 -4.26
N SER A 88 9.02 -6.16 -3.13
CA SER A 88 8.43 -6.40 -1.82
C SER A 88 7.78 -5.10 -1.33
N ASP A 89 6.84 -5.13 -0.42
CA ASP A 89 6.44 -3.91 0.28
C ASP A 89 7.62 -3.38 1.10
N GLN A 90 7.80 -2.04 1.11
CA GLN A 90 8.90 -1.42 1.82
C GLN A 90 8.73 -1.58 3.33
N ALA A 91 9.69 -2.23 3.98
CA ALA A 91 9.61 -2.58 5.40
C ALA A 91 10.18 -1.51 6.34
N LEU A 92 10.64 -0.36 5.84
CA LEU A 92 11.25 0.72 6.65
C LEU A 92 10.42 1.04 7.89
N ASP A 93 9.12 1.22 7.71
CA ASP A 93 8.20 1.64 8.75
C ASP A 93 7.23 0.53 9.22
N LEU A 94 7.31 -0.68 8.64
CA LEU A 94 6.42 -1.77 9.03
C LEU A 94 6.76 -2.30 10.41
N GLU A 95 5.72 -2.60 11.19
CA GLU A 95 5.85 -3.27 12.48
C GLU A 95 6.39 -4.70 12.29
N ASP A 96 7.36 -5.09 13.11
CA ASP A 96 7.90 -6.44 13.10
C ASP A 96 6.82 -7.46 13.46
N HIS A 97 6.82 -8.61 12.79
CA HIS A 97 5.81 -9.69 12.96
C HIS A 97 4.38 -9.29 12.59
N SER A 98 4.19 -8.11 11.97
CA SER A 98 2.89 -7.68 11.46
C SER A 98 2.51 -8.38 10.15
N PHE A 99 1.32 -8.04 9.66
CA PHE A 99 0.80 -8.51 8.40
C PHE A 99 0.52 -7.35 7.43
N VAL A 100 0.49 -7.69 6.15
CA VAL A 100 0.03 -6.83 5.07
C VAL A 100 -1.19 -7.50 4.45
N ALA A 101 -2.27 -6.74 4.24
CA ALA A 101 -3.46 -7.23 3.57
C ALA A 101 -3.72 -6.44 2.29
N LEU A 102 -3.75 -7.13 1.15
CA LEU A 102 -4.16 -6.56 -0.13
C LEU A 102 -5.64 -6.89 -0.36
N PHE A 103 -6.52 -5.90 -0.16
CA PHE A 103 -7.93 -5.98 -0.51
C PHE A 103 -8.14 -5.63 -1.98
N SER A 104 -9.07 -6.31 -2.65
CA SER A 104 -9.34 -6.18 -4.09
C SER A 104 -10.84 -6.02 -4.36
N CYS A 105 -11.20 -5.04 -5.19
CA CYS A 105 -12.55 -4.95 -5.76
C CYS A 105 -12.55 -4.32 -7.16
N TYR A 106 -13.66 -4.50 -7.87
CA TYR A 106 -13.88 -3.97 -9.22
C TYR A 106 -15.04 -3.01 -9.23
N GLU A 107 -14.99 -2.02 -10.10
CA GLU A 107 -16.01 -0.98 -10.24
C GLU A 107 -17.37 -1.56 -10.67
N ASN A 108 -17.35 -2.49 -11.64
CA ASN A 108 -18.53 -3.13 -12.20
C ASN A 108 -18.41 -4.66 -12.09
N PRO A 109 -18.64 -5.24 -10.89
CA PRO A 109 -18.42 -6.68 -10.66
C PRO A 109 -19.39 -7.57 -11.45
N ASP A 110 -20.63 -7.12 -11.69
CA ASP A 110 -21.67 -7.91 -12.36
C ASP A 110 -21.38 -8.19 -13.85
N VAL A 111 -20.50 -7.38 -14.45
CA VAL A 111 -20.07 -7.53 -15.86
C VAL A 111 -18.59 -7.88 -15.98
N LEU A 112 -17.97 -8.28 -14.88
CA LEU A 112 -16.55 -8.64 -14.83
C LEU A 112 -16.29 -9.89 -15.65
N GLN A 113 -15.40 -9.79 -16.64
CA GLN A 113 -14.97 -10.92 -17.45
C GLN A 113 -13.68 -11.49 -16.93
N GLU A 114 -13.42 -12.78 -17.14
CA GLU A 114 -12.22 -13.47 -16.68
C GLU A 114 -10.93 -12.78 -17.11
N ASN A 115 -10.87 -12.26 -18.32
CA ASN A 115 -9.73 -11.53 -18.86
C ASN A 115 -9.55 -10.10 -18.29
N GLN A 116 -10.44 -9.65 -17.41
CA GLN A 116 -10.37 -8.39 -16.69
C GLN A 116 -9.94 -8.58 -15.23
N ILE A 117 -9.84 -9.82 -14.77
CA ILE A 117 -9.45 -10.14 -13.39
C ILE A 117 -7.93 -10.03 -13.26
N ARG A 118 -7.50 -9.23 -12.31
CA ARG A 118 -6.08 -9.06 -12.00
C ARG A 118 -5.56 -10.23 -11.20
N LYS A 119 -4.26 -10.46 -11.32
CA LYS A 119 -3.54 -11.46 -10.56
C LYS A 119 -2.39 -10.83 -9.81
N LEU A 120 -2.16 -11.32 -8.60
CA LEU A 120 -0.95 -11.09 -7.85
C LEU A 120 0.04 -12.18 -8.21
N VAL A 121 1.10 -11.83 -8.94
CA VAL A 121 2.20 -12.76 -9.22
C VAL A 121 3.22 -12.62 -8.11
N ILE A 122 3.54 -13.73 -7.47
CA ILE A 122 4.48 -13.82 -6.35
C ILE A 122 5.73 -14.52 -6.85
N LYS A 123 6.90 -14.00 -6.49
CA LYS A 123 8.21 -14.54 -6.87
C LYS A 123 9.08 -14.76 -5.64
N ASN A 124 9.56 -15.97 -5.46
CA ASN A 124 10.54 -16.29 -4.43
C ASN A 124 11.89 -15.66 -4.78
N LYS A 125 12.48 -14.85 -3.87
CA LYS A 125 13.75 -14.17 -4.11
C LYS A 125 14.94 -15.12 -4.27
N MET A 126 14.89 -16.31 -3.63
CA MET A 126 15.99 -17.27 -3.68
C MET A 126 15.90 -18.19 -4.90
N THR A 127 14.72 -18.80 -5.12
CA THR A 127 14.56 -19.83 -6.15
C THR A 127 14.17 -19.23 -7.50
N GLY A 128 13.60 -18.02 -7.50
CA GLY A 128 13.04 -17.41 -8.70
C GLY A 128 11.69 -18.01 -9.14
N GLU A 129 11.15 -19.00 -8.40
CA GLU A 129 9.86 -19.60 -8.68
C GLU A 129 8.74 -18.58 -8.57
N GLU A 130 7.83 -18.62 -9.52
CA GLU A 130 6.67 -17.72 -9.59
C GLU A 130 5.37 -18.53 -9.37
N SER A 131 4.43 -17.91 -8.65
CA SER A 131 3.07 -18.40 -8.47
C SER A 131 2.09 -17.25 -8.63
N GLU A 132 0.82 -17.56 -8.88
CA GLU A 132 -0.22 -16.57 -9.12
C GLU A 132 -1.39 -16.75 -8.15
N ILE A 133 -1.91 -15.64 -7.65
CA ILE A 133 -3.17 -15.58 -6.88
C ILE A 133 -4.14 -14.70 -7.66
N ILE A 134 -5.34 -15.18 -7.85
CA ILE A 134 -6.43 -14.42 -8.48
C ILE A 134 -6.92 -13.36 -7.49
N LEU A 135 -7.02 -12.11 -7.94
CA LEU A 135 -7.56 -11.01 -7.16
C LEU A 135 -9.03 -10.82 -7.51
N ASP A 136 -9.88 -11.67 -6.94
CA ASP A 136 -11.33 -11.60 -7.15
C ASP A 136 -11.95 -10.34 -6.54
N HIS A 137 -13.20 -10.06 -6.92
CA HIS A 137 -13.98 -9.00 -6.31
C HIS A 137 -14.28 -9.33 -4.85
N HIS A 138 -14.05 -8.34 -3.94
CA HIS A 138 -14.16 -8.51 -2.48
C HIS A 138 -13.26 -9.62 -1.91
N SER A 139 -12.10 -9.85 -2.51
CA SER A 139 -11.10 -10.75 -1.96
C SER A 139 -10.01 -10.00 -1.19
N ALA A 140 -9.33 -10.70 -0.27
CA ALA A 140 -8.15 -10.20 0.40
C ALA A 140 -7.04 -11.25 0.41
N VAL A 141 -5.81 -10.81 0.15
CA VAL A 141 -4.59 -11.62 0.30
C VAL A 141 -3.84 -11.11 1.52
N LEU A 142 -3.66 -11.98 2.52
CA LEU A 142 -2.95 -11.65 3.75
C LEU A 142 -1.61 -12.37 3.77
N PHE A 143 -0.53 -11.65 4.07
CA PHE A 143 0.82 -12.20 4.21
C PHE A 143 1.60 -11.48 5.32
N SER A 144 2.50 -12.19 5.98
CA SER A 144 3.30 -11.62 7.07
C SER A 144 4.43 -10.73 6.54
N ALA A 145 4.93 -9.82 7.39
CA ALA A 145 6.15 -9.06 7.12
C ALA A 145 7.35 -9.98 6.84
N GLU A 146 7.42 -11.15 7.48
CA GLU A 146 8.46 -12.16 7.20
C GLU A 146 8.32 -12.78 5.80
N THR A 147 7.09 -13.03 5.34
CA THR A 147 6.83 -13.45 3.96
C THR A 147 7.25 -12.38 2.97
N ASN A 148 6.94 -11.11 3.26
CA ASN A 148 7.34 -9.96 2.44
C ASN A 148 8.87 -9.86 2.25
N LYS A 149 9.67 -10.22 3.26
CA LYS A 149 11.14 -10.28 3.13
C LYS A 149 11.61 -11.32 2.12
N LYS A 150 10.91 -12.46 2.03
CA LYS A 150 11.32 -13.63 1.22
C LYS A 150 10.81 -13.58 -0.21
N PHE A 151 9.74 -12.84 -0.47
CA PHE A 151 9.06 -12.81 -1.75
C PHE A 151 8.97 -11.38 -2.30
N GLN A 152 8.95 -11.29 -3.61
CA GLN A 152 8.52 -10.13 -4.37
C GLN A 152 7.16 -10.40 -4.98
N HIS A 153 6.42 -9.36 -5.28
CA HIS A 153 5.15 -9.49 -5.97
C HIS A 153 4.95 -8.35 -6.99
N LYS A 154 4.00 -8.58 -7.90
CA LYS A 154 3.48 -7.57 -8.83
C LYS A 154 2.03 -7.87 -9.15
N ILE A 155 1.26 -6.84 -9.43
CA ILE A 155 -0.13 -6.99 -9.90
C ILE A 155 -0.15 -6.86 -11.42
N ILE A 156 -0.72 -7.84 -12.10
CA ILE A 156 -0.86 -7.86 -13.55
C ILE A 156 -2.31 -7.97 -13.97
N LEU A 157 -2.58 -7.53 -15.19
CA LEU A 157 -3.82 -7.85 -15.91
C LEU A 157 -3.47 -8.76 -17.09
N TYR A 158 -4.15 -9.90 -17.23
CA TYR A 158 -3.83 -10.94 -18.19
C TYR A 158 -5.09 -11.41 -18.94
N PRO A 159 -5.03 -11.64 -20.25
CA PRO A 159 -3.99 -11.24 -21.20
C PRO A 159 -3.97 -9.73 -21.44
N LYS A 160 -2.86 -9.18 -21.93
CA LYS A 160 -2.82 -7.82 -22.50
C LYS A 160 -3.84 -7.77 -23.64
N GLN A 161 -4.95 -7.09 -23.41
CA GLN A 161 -5.90 -6.86 -24.51
C GLN A 161 -5.38 -5.73 -25.38
N ASP A 162 -5.51 -5.89 -26.68
CA ASP A 162 -5.37 -4.80 -27.62
C ASP A 162 -6.31 -3.66 -27.20
N SER A 163 -5.76 -2.45 -27.14
CA SER A 163 -6.38 -1.25 -26.57
C SER A 163 -7.73 -0.83 -27.16
N LYS A 164 -8.25 -1.55 -28.16
CA LYS A 164 -9.50 -1.23 -28.86
C LYS A 164 -10.77 -1.81 -28.22
N ASN A 165 -10.65 -2.75 -27.26
CA ASN A 165 -11.80 -3.46 -26.68
C ASN A 165 -11.79 -3.48 -25.14
N TYR A 166 -11.15 -2.52 -24.47
CA TYR A 166 -11.27 -2.41 -23.02
C TYR A 166 -12.68 -1.96 -22.64
N THR A 167 -13.44 -2.80 -21.98
CA THR A 167 -14.51 -2.32 -21.13
C THR A 167 -13.83 -1.60 -19.96
N ASP A 168 -14.25 -0.37 -19.70
CA ASP A 168 -13.70 0.47 -18.63
C ASP A 168 -14.16 -0.06 -17.28
N ASN A 169 -13.54 -1.17 -16.82
CA ASN A 169 -13.80 -1.77 -15.52
C ASN A 169 -12.54 -1.61 -14.66
N ARG A 170 -12.53 -0.57 -13.85
CA ARG A 170 -11.40 -0.23 -13.00
C ARG A 170 -11.32 -1.19 -11.81
N TRP A 171 -10.10 -1.52 -11.44
CA TRP A 171 -9.79 -2.26 -10.21
C TRP A 171 -9.36 -1.29 -9.12
N LEU A 172 -9.85 -1.51 -7.91
CA LEU A 172 -9.38 -0.83 -6.71
C LEU A 172 -8.70 -1.83 -5.79
N GLY A 173 -7.49 -1.49 -5.36
CA GLY A 173 -6.76 -2.19 -4.32
C GLY A 173 -6.53 -1.32 -3.11
N ILE A 174 -6.60 -1.92 -1.92
CA ILE A 174 -6.13 -1.29 -0.69
C ILE A 174 -5.10 -2.21 -0.07
N THR A 175 -3.87 -1.73 0.05
CA THR A 175 -2.80 -2.44 0.77
C THR A 175 -2.76 -1.92 2.20
N PHE A 176 -3.42 -2.62 3.12
CA PHE A 176 -3.40 -2.31 4.55
C PHE A 176 -2.11 -2.78 5.20
N ARG A 177 -1.59 -2.00 6.15
CA ARG A 177 -0.33 -2.24 6.85
C ARG A 177 -0.42 -1.81 8.30
N THR A 178 0.46 -2.38 9.13
CA THR A 178 0.72 -1.88 10.49
C THR A 178 2.07 -1.19 10.50
N SER A 179 2.06 0.12 10.69
CA SER A 179 3.26 0.93 10.85
C SER A 179 3.69 0.99 12.31
N ARG A 180 5.01 0.94 12.55
CA ARG A 180 5.65 1.26 13.83
C ARG A 180 6.17 2.69 13.91
N THR A 181 6.08 3.45 12.81
CA THR A 181 6.56 4.82 12.73
C THR A 181 5.40 5.79 12.88
N PHE A 182 5.51 6.68 13.85
CA PHE A 182 4.47 7.63 14.19
C PHE A 182 5.01 9.05 14.17
N ILE A 183 4.17 9.97 13.70
CA ILE A 183 4.45 11.41 13.70
C ILE A 183 3.32 12.18 14.36
N THR A 184 3.65 13.37 14.86
CA THR A 184 2.70 14.39 15.33
C THR A 184 3.00 15.71 14.65
N PHE A 185 1.97 16.49 14.33
CA PHE A 185 2.14 17.82 13.77
C PHE A 185 2.17 18.87 14.88
N LYS A 186 3.23 19.71 14.89
CA LYS A 186 3.36 20.91 15.73
C LYS A 186 3.58 22.08 14.80
N ASP A 187 2.72 23.08 14.85
CA ASP A 187 2.77 24.26 13.95
C ASP A 187 2.92 23.86 12.46
N THR A 188 2.13 22.86 12.03
CA THR A 188 2.14 22.28 10.67
C THR A 188 3.38 21.47 10.28
N GLN A 189 4.35 21.33 11.15
CA GLN A 189 5.55 20.50 10.91
C GLN A 189 5.42 19.12 11.54
N PRO A 190 5.76 18.03 10.83
CA PRO A 190 5.70 16.66 11.33
C PRO A 190 6.94 16.29 12.13
N TYR A 191 6.75 15.79 13.33
CA TYR A 191 7.80 15.31 14.20
C TYR A 191 7.60 13.83 14.53
N PHE A 192 8.65 13.05 14.49
CA PHE A 192 8.65 11.69 15.02
C PHE A 192 8.36 11.67 16.53
N SER A 193 7.92 10.53 17.03
CA SER A 193 7.69 10.34 18.47
C SER A 193 8.96 10.53 19.31
N THR A 194 10.12 10.37 18.71
CA THR A 194 11.44 10.60 19.31
C THR A 194 11.85 12.08 19.35
N GLY A 195 11.10 12.96 18.69
CA GLY A 195 11.25 14.41 18.72
C GLY A 195 11.96 15.02 17.51
N GLU A 196 12.51 14.21 16.61
CA GLU A 196 13.16 14.70 15.39
C GLU A 196 12.11 15.15 14.37
N LEU A 197 12.46 16.16 13.57
CA LEU A 197 11.65 16.65 12.47
C LEU A 197 11.71 15.65 11.31
N LEU A 198 10.55 15.28 10.75
CA LEU A 198 10.50 14.60 9.46
C LEU A 198 10.71 15.63 8.35
N THR A 199 11.76 15.46 7.54
CA THR A 199 12.10 16.39 6.46
C THR A 199 11.92 15.77 5.09
N LEU A 200 11.77 16.60 4.06
CA LEU A 200 11.87 16.12 2.67
C LEU A 200 13.35 15.86 2.36
N ALA A 201 13.61 14.74 1.70
CA ALA A 201 14.94 14.34 1.28
C ALA A 201 15.57 15.37 0.32
N ASP A 202 16.84 15.65 0.51
CA ASP A 202 17.67 16.28 -0.51
C ASP A 202 18.09 15.28 -1.60
N GLU A 203 18.86 15.72 -2.59
CA GLU A 203 19.26 14.86 -3.72
C GLU A 203 20.14 13.65 -3.31
N GLU A 204 20.96 13.78 -2.27
CA GLU A 204 21.84 12.71 -1.79
C GLU A 204 21.02 11.70 -0.99
N GLN A 205 20.16 12.18 -0.10
CA GLN A 205 19.23 11.36 0.68
C GLN A 205 18.24 10.60 -0.21
N GLU A 206 17.77 11.24 -1.29
CA GLU A 206 16.91 10.57 -2.26
C GLU A 206 17.63 9.40 -2.95
N LYS A 207 18.88 9.60 -3.40
CA LYS A 207 19.71 8.53 -3.98
C LYS A 207 19.94 7.39 -2.98
N GLU A 208 20.25 7.74 -1.72
CA GLU A 208 20.38 6.78 -0.63
C GLU A 208 19.09 5.96 -0.45
N PHE A 209 17.94 6.61 -0.39
CA PHE A 209 16.64 5.96 -0.20
C PHE A 209 16.37 4.92 -1.29
N PHE A 210 16.61 5.27 -2.57
CA PHE A 210 16.46 4.32 -3.67
C PHE A 210 17.49 3.19 -3.64
N GLN A 211 18.71 3.44 -3.20
CA GLN A 211 19.74 2.39 -3.03
C GLN A 211 19.32 1.41 -1.92
N LEU A 212 18.90 1.91 -0.75
CA LEU A 212 18.40 1.09 0.35
C LEU A 212 17.21 0.24 -0.10
N ARG A 213 16.25 0.85 -0.81
CA ARG A 213 15.11 0.16 -1.39
C ARG A 213 15.53 -0.93 -2.38
N GLY A 214 16.53 -0.66 -3.21
CA GLY A 214 17.11 -1.65 -4.14
C GLY A 214 17.80 -2.81 -3.42
N HIS A 215 18.47 -2.55 -2.29
CA HIS A 215 19.05 -3.60 -1.45
C HIS A 215 17.98 -4.47 -0.82
N GLU A 216 16.97 -3.88 -0.19
CA GLU A 216 15.84 -4.61 0.38
C GLU A 216 15.17 -5.55 -0.62
N ASN A 217 14.92 -5.07 -1.84
CA ASN A 217 14.28 -5.88 -2.88
C ASN A 217 15.10 -7.13 -3.28
N ARG A 218 16.41 -7.13 -3.06
CA ARG A 218 17.30 -8.24 -3.41
C ARG A 218 17.75 -9.08 -2.23
N SER A 219 17.59 -8.57 -1.00
CA SER A 219 18.05 -9.23 0.22
C SER A 219 16.90 -9.95 0.95
N LEU A 220 17.25 -10.92 1.79
CA LEU A 220 16.34 -11.63 2.67
C LEU A 220 16.36 -11.10 4.11
N ASP A 221 17.46 -10.45 4.50
CA ASP A 221 17.79 -10.04 5.86
C ASP A 221 18.18 -8.55 5.97
N PHE A 222 17.73 -7.76 4.99
CA PHE A 222 18.01 -6.32 4.97
C PHE A 222 17.31 -5.60 6.12
N THR A 223 18.07 -4.72 6.79
CA THR A 223 17.57 -3.82 7.82
C THR A 223 17.89 -2.38 7.43
N TYR A 224 16.89 -1.52 7.49
CA TYR A 224 17.06 -0.09 7.24
C TYR A 224 17.84 0.59 8.36
N PRO A 225 18.71 1.56 8.05
CA PRO A 225 19.21 2.50 9.05
C PRO A 225 18.06 3.40 9.53
N THR A 226 18.27 4.11 10.63
CA THR A 226 17.33 5.15 11.08
C THR A 226 17.36 6.32 10.10
N LEU A 227 16.21 6.66 9.54
CA LEU A 227 16.04 7.76 8.60
C LEU A 227 15.03 8.78 9.16
N PHE A 228 15.39 10.06 9.11
CA PHE A 228 14.53 11.17 9.54
C PHE A 228 13.97 11.98 8.37
N TYR A 229 14.00 11.42 7.17
CA TYR A 229 13.51 12.04 5.97
C TYR A 229 12.56 11.12 5.19
N THR A 230 11.78 11.71 4.30
CA THR A 230 10.94 11.01 3.33
C THR A 230 11.22 11.56 1.93
N ILE A 231 10.97 10.75 0.89
CA ILE A 231 10.97 11.23 -0.49
C ILE A 231 9.55 11.57 -1.00
N ASN A 232 8.53 11.33 -0.17
CA ASN A 232 7.13 11.58 -0.49
C ASN A 232 6.66 12.88 0.16
N PRO A 233 6.42 13.97 -0.59
CA PRO A 233 5.97 15.25 -0.01
C PRO A 233 4.68 15.15 0.79
N ALA A 234 3.79 14.21 0.48
CA ALA A 234 2.53 14.02 1.20
C ALA A 234 2.71 13.65 2.68
N ASP A 235 3.85 13.02 3.05
CA ASP A 235 4.14 12.67 4.44
C ASP A 235 4.38 13.92 5.33
N LEU A 236 4.59 15.08 4.72
CA LEU A 236 4.77 16.37 5.39
C LEU A 236 3.47 17.17 5.49
N LEU A 237 2.36 16.66 4.97
CA LEU A 237 1.07 17.32 4.95
C LEU A 237 0.14 16.74 6.02
N ILE A 238 -0.62 17.61 6.70
CA ILE A 238 -1.63 17.17 7.67
C ILE A 238 -2.70 16.35 6.92
N PRO A 239 -2.98 15.11 7.35
CA PRO A 239 -3.99 14.27 6.72
C PRO A 239 -5.38 14.91 6.69
N GLN A 240 -6.15 14.59 5.66
CA GLN A 240 -7.50 15.11 5.47
C GLN A 240 -8.56 14.21 6.09
N ASN A 241 -9.49 14.81 6.82
CA ASN A 241 -10.68 14.14 7.31
C ASN A 241 -11.87 14.45 6.40
N LYS A 242 -12.23 13.53 5.50
CA LYS A 242 -13.40 13.69 4.63
C LYS A 242 -14.73 13.26 5.25
N ASN A 243 -14.69 12.74 6.46
CA ASN A 243 -15.90 12.41 7.22
C ASN A 243 -16.47 13.63 8.01
N LYS A 244 -15.80 14.79 7.93
CA LYS A 244 -16.38 16.05 8.45
C LYS A 244 -17.19 16.71 7.35
N PRO A 245 -18.48 17.05 7.64
CA PRO A 245 -19.33 17.77 6.71
C PRO A 245 -18.79 19.15 6.37
#